data_70988c82fb444fbaa1438ae65a27fcc2
#
_entry.id   70988c82fb444fbaa1438ae65a27fcc2
#
_cell.length_a   1.000
_cell.length_b   1.000
_cell.length_c   1.000
_cell.angle_alpha   90.00
_cell.angle_beta   90.00
_cell.angle_gamma   90.00
#
_symmetry.space_group_name_H-M   'P 1'
#
loop_
_entity.id
_entity.type
_entity.pdbx_description
1 polymer ?
#
loop_
_entity_poly.entity_id
_entity_poly.type
_entity_poly.pdbx_seq_one_letter_code
_entity_poly.pdbx_strand_id
1 'polypeptide(L)'
;TSDGTPNNLHVVRSMRGALGRRIALGTDKRRELHQLEAHLETLLAQPADAERDDAIAQTRERIALLRSRIEAIPFLDPIDLRFRSRVRVPVPTSKAVMFCLMDVSGSMDESRKELSKRFFILLYLFLTRHYEKIDIVFIRHHTQAQEVDEQGFFHSTETGGTVVSSALVLMEEIIRARYPSDQWNIYGAQASDGDNWHHDSGRCREILQNKILPLCRYYAYVQ
;
A
#
# COMPACT_ATOMS: atom_id res chain seq x y z
N THR A 1 -7.05 7.54 -11.72
CA THR A 1 -8.43 7.99 -11.54
C THR A 1 -9.32 6.77 -11.55
N SER A 2 -9.78 6.34 -10.41
CA SER A 2 -10.76 5.26 -10.32
C SER A 2 -12.16 5.87 -10.48
N ASP A 3 -12.91 5.35 -11.41
CA ASP A 3 -14.34 5.63 -11.51
C ASP A 3 -15.00 5.15 -10.22
N GLY A 4 -15.69 6.05 -9.55
CA GLY A 4 -16.39 5.77 -8.30
C GLY A 4 -17.89 5.75 -8.50
N THR A 5 -18.59 5.08 -7.61
CA THR A 5 -20.05 5.12 -7.60
C THR A 5 -20.54 6.50 -7.14
N PRO A 6 -21.67 7.01 -7.63
CA PRO A 6 -22.22 8.32 -7.24
C PRO A 6 -22.33 8.53 -5.74
N ASN A 7 -22.67 7.48 -4.98
CA ASN A 7 -22.81 7.53 -3.52
C ASN A 7 -21.48 7.84 -2.79
N ASN A 8 -20.36 7.61 -3.44
CA ASN A 8 -19.03 7.86 -2.89
C ASN A 8 -18.42 9.20 -3.35
N LEU A 9 -19.20 10.02 -4.09
CA LEU A 9 -18.72 11.31 -4.57
C LEU A 9 -18.40 12.25 -3.40
N HIS A 10 -17.18 12.79 -3.42
CA HIS A 10 -16.75 13.79 -2.45
C HIS A 10 -17.03 15.19 -2.98
N VAL A 11 -18.29 15.66 -2.82
CA VAL A 11 -18.80 16.92 -3.38
C VAL A 11 -17.85 18.10 -3.13
N VAL A 12 -17.44 18.33 -1.88
CA VAL A 12 -16.59 19.48 -1.52
C VAL A 12 -15.24 19.49 -2.26
N ARG A 13 -14.59 18.33 -2.39
CA ARG A 13 -13.30 18.25 -3.11
C ARG A 13 -13.49 18.41 -4.62
N SER A 14 -14.56 17.85 -5.17
CA SER A 14 -14.90 17.99 -6.58
C SER A 14 -15.19 19.46 -6.93
N MET A 15 -16.01 20.12 -6.14
CA MET A 15 -16.34 21.54 -6.33
C MET A 15 -15.13 22.45 -6.17
N ARG A 16 -14.23 22.16 -5.23
CA ARG A 16 -12.99 22.93 -5.07
C ARG A 16 -12.06 22.74 -6.28
N GLY A 17 -11.97 21.51 -6.81
CA GLY A 17 -11.24 21.23 -8.05
C GLY A 17 -11.81 22.00 -9.24
N ALA A 18 -13.14 21.94 -9.43
CA ALA A 18 -13.84 22.66 -10.50
C ALA A 18 -13.63 24.19 -10.41
N LEU A 19 -13.71 24.77 -9.22
CA LEU A 19 -13.46 26.19 -9.02
C LEU A 19 -12.02 26.57 -9.38
N GLY A 20 -11.03 25.79 -8.90
CA GLY A 20 -9.62 26.01 -9.22
C GLY A 20 -9.35 25.96 -10.72
N ARG A 21 -9.90 24.97 -11.42
CA ARG A 21 -9.80 24.82 -12.89
C ARG A 21 -10.44 26.01 -13.61
N ARG A 22 -11.65 26.42 -13.22
CA ARG A 22 -12.34 27.57 -13.83
C ARG A 22 -11.59 28.89 -13.63
N ILE A 23 -10.97 29.07 -12.47
CA ILE A 23 -10.11 30.22 -12.20
C ILE A 23 -8.88 30.15 -13.15
N ALA A 24 -8.17 29.04 -13.17
CA ALA A 24 -6.97 28.88 -13.98
C ALA A 24 -7.23 29.08 -15.48
N LEU A 25 -8.33 28.53 -16.02
CA LEU A 25 -8.66 28.64 -17.45
C LEU A 25 -9.32 29.96 -17.83
N GLY A 26 -9.95 30.65 -16.86
CA GLY A 26 -10.76 31.83 -17.12
C GLY A 26 -10.11 33.18 -16.77
N THR A 27 -9.12 33.21 -15.87
CA THR A 27 -8.58 34.48 -15.34
C THR A 27 -7.99 35.38 -16.45
N ASP A 28 -7.12 34.83 -17.28
CA ASP A 28 -6.48 35.62 -18.34
C ASP A 28 -7.47 36.07 -19.39
N LYS A 29 -8.41 35.21 -19.78
CA LYS A 29 -9.48 35.55 -20.73
C LYS A 29 -10.41 36.66 -20.19
N ARG A 30 -10.74 36.62 -18.89
CA ARG A 30 -11.55 37.68 -18.26
C ARG A 30 -10.78 39.00 -18.16
N ARG A 31 -9.48 38.96 -17.93
CA ARG A 31 -8.61 40.13 -17.92
C ARG A 31 -8.54 40.74 -19.31
N GLU A 32 -8.30 39.93 -20.36
CA GLU A 32 -8.30 40.37 -21.75
C GLU A 32 -9.68 40.96 -22.15
N LEU A 33 -10.77 40.30 -21.77
CA LEU A 33 -12.13 40.77 -22.01
C LEU A 33 -12.36 42.15 -21.38
N HIS A 34 -11.98 42.35 -20.14
CA HIS A 34 -12.12 43.64 -19.47
C HIS A 34 -11.29 44.75 -20.13
N GLN A 35 -10.09 44.43 -20.60
CA GLN A 35 -9.25 45.38 -21.36
C GLN A 35 -9.86 45.76 -22.70
N LEU A 36 -10.45 44.80 -23.42
CA LEU A 36 -11.12 45.05 -24.70
C LEU A 36 -12.42 45.84 -24.52
N GLU A 37 -13.17 45.60 -23.45
CA GLU A 37 -14.36 46.35 -23.09
C GLU A 37 -14.00 47.80 -22.77
N ALA A 38 -12.95 48.05 -21.99
CA ALA A 38 -12.45 49.40 -21.73
C ALA A 38 -11.95 50.10 -23.01
N HIS A 39 -11.24 49.36 -23.90
CA HIS A 39 -10.79 49.87 -25.17
C HIS A 39 -11.97 50.23 -26.09
N LEU A 40 -13.00 49.42 -26.15
CA LEU A 40 -14.23 49.70 -26.89
C LEU A 40 -14.91 50.98 -26.40
N GLU A 41 -14.96 51.22 -25.08
CA GLU A 41 -15.49 52.48 -24.53
C GLU A 41 -14.68 53.71 -24.99
N THR A 42 -13.33 53.59 -25.03
CA THR A 42 -12.47 54.67 -25.51
C THR A 42 -12.67 54.96 -27.01
N LEU A 43 -12.85 53.89 -27.82
CA LEU A 43 -13.14 54.07 -29.27
C LEU A 43 -14.52 54.73 -29.51
N LEU A 44 -15.52 54.37 -28.70
CA LEU A 44 -16.87 54.96 -28.79
C LEU A 44 -16.90 56.42 -28.42
N ALA A 45 -15.98 56.92 -27.59
CA ALA A 45 -15.86 58.32 -27.19
C ALA A 45 -15.16 59.20 -28.24
N GLN A 46 -14.50 58.60 -29.25
CA GLN A 46 -13.81 59.34 -30.31
C GLN A 46 -14.79 59.82 -31.42
N PRO A 47 -14.43 60.86 -32.19
CA PRO A 47 -15.22 61.30 -33.34
C PRO A 47 -15.43 60.22 -34.39
N ALA A 48 -16.56 60.23 -35.08
CA ALA A 48 -16.89 59.20 -36.08
C ALA A 48 -15.94 59.30 -37.28
N ASP A 49 -15.23 58.17 -37.57
CA ASP A 49 -14.36 57.97 -38.71
C ASP A 49 -14.42 56.50 -39.16
N ALA A 50 -14.17 56.20 -40.41
CA ALA A 50 -14.24 54.87 -41.00
C ALA A 50 -13.25 53.92 -40.35
N GLU A 51 -12.04 54.38 -40.06
CA GLU A 51 -11.03 53.52 -39.32
C GLU A 51 -11.48 53.15 -37.90
N ARG A 52 -12.12 54.08 -37.19
CA ARG A 52 -12.71 53.82 -35.88
C ARG A 52 -13.84 52.80 -35.96
N ASP A 53 -14.73 52.92 -36.94
CA ASP A 53 -15.86 52.01 -37.09
C ASP A 53 -15.41 50.59 -37.42
N ASP A 54 -14.35 50.41 -38.19
CA ASP A 54 -13.70 49.12 -38.42
C ASP A 54 -13.05 48.57 -37.12
N ALA A 55 -12.34 49.42 -36.38
CA ALA A 55 -11.75 49.03 -35.10
C ALA A 55 -12.79 48.62 -34.08
N ILE A 56 -13.95 49.28 -34.01
CA ILE A 56 -15.08 48.92 -33.16
C ILE A 56 -15.63 47.55 -33.57
N ALA A 57 -15.81 47.29 -34.86
CA ALA A 57 -16.30 46.01 -35.36
C ALA A 57 -15.37 44.87 -34.98
N GLN A 58 -14.09 45.02 -35.22
CA GLN A 58 -13.06 44.00 -34.84
C GLN A 58 -13.00 43.77 -33.33
N THR A 59 -13.07 44.84 -32.51
CA THR A 59 -13.06 44.73 -31.06
C THR A 59 -14.30 43.99 -30.53
N ARG A 60 -15.48 44.29 -31.11
CA ARG A 60 -16.73 43.58 -30.77
C ARG A 60 -16.69 42.09 -31.12
N GLU A 61 -16.14 41.74 -32.27
CA GLU A 61 -15.96 40.34 -32.67
C GLU A 61 -15.02 39.62 -31.70
N ARG A 62 -13.92 40.25 -31.31
CA ARG A 62 -12.98 39.67 -30.33
C ARG A 62 -13.62 39.48 -28.96
N ILE A 63 -14.40 40.44 -28.48
CA ILE A 63 -15.19 40.34 -27.23
C ILE A 63 -16.17 39.19 -27.32
N ALA A 64 -16.91 39.05 -28.41
CA ALA A 64 -17.87 37.95 -28.61
C ALA A 64 -17.18 36.59 -28.57
N LEU A 65 -16.03 36.44 -29.22
CA LEU A 65 -15.22 35.23 -29.21
C LEU A 65 -14.72 34.88 -27.80
N LEU A 66 -14.23 35.86 -27.03
CA LEU A 66 -13.75 35.65 -25.66
C LEU A 66 -14.88 35.25 -24.72
N ARG A 67 -16.05 35.88 -24.82
CA ARG A 67 -17.24 35.54 -24.08
C ARG A 67 -17.64 34.10 -24.33
N SER A 68 -17.73 33.69 -25.60
CA SER A 68 -18.04 32.28 -25.96
C SER A 68 -17.01 31.30 -25.38
N ARG A 69 -15.71 31.64 -25.43
CA ARG A 69 -14.65 30.80 -24.84
C ARG A 69 -14.72 30.69 -23.30
N ILE A 70 -15.16 31.74 -22.63
CA ILE A 70 -15.36 31.75 -21.20
C ILE A 70 -16.59 30.90 -20.80
N GLU A 71 -17.68 31.06 -21.54
CA GLU A 71 -18.91 30.29 -21.37
C GLU A 71 -18.74 28.80 -21.64
N ALA A 72 -17.87 28.46 -22.61
CA ALA A 72 -17.52 27.06 -22.91
C ALA A 72 -16.76 26.33 -21.78
N ILE A 73 -16.28 27.04 -20.74
CA ILE A 73 -15.66 26.39 -19.58
C ILE A 73 -16.73 25.78 -18.69
N PRO A 74 -16.85 24.44 -18.61
CA PRO A 74 -17.94 23.81 -17.88
C PRO A 74 -17.84 24.10 -16.39
N PHE A 75 -18.98 24.23 -15.74
CA PHE A 75 -19.07 24.43 -14.28
C PHE A 75 -18.43 23.28 -13.53
N LEU A 76 -18.72 22.06 -13.94
CA LEU A 76 -18.16 20.80 -13.43
C LEU A 76 -17.76 19.92 -14.62
N ASP A 77 -16.56 19.39 -14.57
CA ASP A 77 -16.01 18.49 -15.58
C ASP A 77 -15.76 17.11 -14.94
N PRO A 78 -15.85 15.99 -15.68
CA PRO A 78 -15.49 14.67 -15.15
C PRO A 78 -14.12 14.61 -14.48
N ILE A 79 -13.14 15.39 -14.93
CA ILE A 79 -11.80 15.47 -14.33
C ILE A 79 -11.82 16.07 -12.93
N ASP A 80 -12.84 16.84 -12.56
CA ASP A 80 -12.98 17.43 -11.22
C ASP A 80 -13.51 16.45 -10.20
N LEU A 81 -14.15 15.36 -10.64
CA LEU A 81 -14.81 14.42 -9.77
C LEU A 81 -13.80 13.70 -8.87
N ARG A 82 -14.07 13.69 -7.59
CA ARG A 82 -13.29 13.01 -6.56
C ARG A 82 -14.20 12.09 -5.77
N PHE A 83 -13.80 10.84 -5.67
CA PHE A 83 -14.55 9.82 -4.96
C PHE A 83 -13.85 9.43 -3.67
N ARG A 84 -14.62 9.04 -2.66
CA ARG A 84 -14.11 8.44 -1.43
C ARG A 84 -13.84 6.97 -1.73
N SER A 85 -12.61 6.53 -1.53
CA SER A 85 -12.26 5.12 -1.55
C SER A 85 -12.23 4.60 -0.11
N ARG A 86 -12.84 3.45 0.13
CA ARG A 86 -12.70 2.72 1.38
C ARG A 86 -11.65 1.64 1.14
N VAL A 87 -10.49 1.81 1.72
CA VAL A 87 -9.48 0.77 1.80
C VAL A 87 -9.69 0.06 3.13
N ARG A 88 -9.77 -1.27 3.12
CA ARG A 88 -9.70 -2.04 4.36
C ARG A 88 -8.29 -1.88 4.90
N VAL A 89 -8.14 -1.11 5.97
CA VAL A 89 -6.92 -1.07 6.76
C VAL A 89 -7.07 -2.16 7.81
N PRO A 90 -6.14 -3.12 7.91
CA PRO A 90 -6.15 -4.09 9.00
C PRO A 90 -6.12 -3.32 10.33
N VAL A 91 -7.15 -3.50 11.12
CA VAL A 91 -7.17 -2.98 12.49
C VAL A 91 -6.21 -3.84 13.30
N PRO A 92 -5.29 -3.27 14.09
CA PRO A 92 -4.45 -4.07 14.99
C PRO A 92 -5.34 -4.91 15.89
N THR A 93 -5.24 -6.22 15.76
CA THR A 93 -5.96 -7.14 16.65
C THR A 93 -5.15 -7.31 17.93
N SER A 94 -5.79 -7.55 19.06
CA SER A 94 -5.12 -7.85 20.33
C SER A 94 -4.48 -9.26 20.36
N LYS A 95 -4.56 -10.00 19.25
CA LYS A 95 -4.06 -11.38 19.13
C LYS A 95 -2.83 -11.44 18.24
N ALA A 96 -1.83 -12.19 18.68
CA ALA A 96 -0.65 -12.52 17.88
C ALA A 96 -0.38 -14.01 17.87
N VAL A 97 0.21 -14.50 16.78
CA VAL A 97 0.79 -15.84 16.72
C VAL A 97 2.26 -15.72 16.32
N MET A 98 3.10 -16.46 17.05
CA MET A 98 4.53 -16.54 16.79
C MET A 98 4.87 -17.94 16.26
N PHE A 99 5.34 -18.00 15.04
CA PHE A 99 5.88 -19.21 14.43
C PHE A 99 7.37 -19.29 14.70
N CYS A 100 7.80 -20.33 15.38
CA CYS A 100 9.19 -20.66 15.63
C CYS A 100 9.60 -21.80 14.70
N LEU A 101 10.45 -21.55 13.74
CA LEU A 101 10.98 -22.54 12.81
C LEU A 101 12.43 -22.84 13.18
N MET A 102 12.77 -24.12 13.38
CA MET A 102 14.13 -24.51 13.72
C MET A 102 14.59 -25.66 12.85
N ASP A 103 15.76 -25.50 12.30
CA ASP A 103 16.53 -26.57 11.69
C ASP A 103 17.05 -27.50 12.79
N VAL A 104 16.75 -28.79 12.66
CA VAL A 104 17.22 -29.82 13.57
C VAL A 104 18.18 -30.80 12.90
N SER A 105 18.75 -30.40 11.75
CA SER A 105 19.78 -31.17 11.05
C SER A 105 21.04 -31.35 11.89
N GLY A 106 21.87 -32.31 11.53
CA GLY A 106 23.06 -32.66 12.31
C GLY A 106 24.14 -31.57 12.41
N SER A 107 24.08 -30.53 11.57
CA SER A 107 24.97 -29.35 11.59
C SER A 107 24.57 -28.30 12.64
N MET A 108 23.33 -28.37 13.14
CA MET A 108 22.85 -27.50 14.24
C MET A 108 23.35 -27.99 15.59
N ASP A 109 24.46 -27.41 16.07
CA ASP A 109 25.05 -27.72 17.37
C ASP A 109 24.22 -27.16 18.55
N GLU A 110 24.53 -27.62 19.76
CA GLU A 110 23.83 -27.16 20.98
C GLU A 110 24.00 -25.66 21.25
N SER A 111 25.10 -25.05 20.85
CA SER A 111 25.36 -23.62 21.02
C SER A 111 24.40 -22.79 20.16
N ARG A 112 24.19 -23.19 18.89
CA ARG A 112 23.23 -22.52 17.98
C ARG A 112 21.78 -22.71 18.44
N LYS A 113 21.44 -23.89 18.92
CA LYS A 113 20.11 -24.14 19.49
C LYS A 113 19.85 -23.28 20.73
N GLU A 114 20.83 -23.14 21.61
CA GLU A 114 20.69 -22.27 22.80
C GLU A 114 20.55 -20.79 22.41
N LEU A 115 21.30 -20.31 21.42
CA LEU A 115 21.16 -18.96 20.89
C LEU A 115 19.77 -18.73 20.30
N SER A 116 19.29 -19.67 19.51
CA SER A 116 17.96 -19.65 18.91
C SER A 116 16.87 -19.63 19.99
N LYS A 117 17.01 -20.43 21.04
CA LYS A 117 16.10 -20.45 22.19
C LYS A 117 16.03 -19.08 22.87
N ARG A 118 17.16 -18.45 23.13
CA ARG A 118 17.21 -17.10 23.71
C ARG A 118 16.51 -16.07 22.83
N PHE A 119 16.73 -16.15 21.52
CA PHE A 119 16.05 -15.27 20.58
C PHE A 119 14.53 -15.46 20.59
N PHE A 120 14.04 -16.70 20.55
CA PHE A 120 12.60 -16.98 20.61
C PHE A 120 11.97 -16.49 21.92
N ILE A 121 12.64 -16.68 23.05
CA ILE A 121 12.18 -16.17 24.35
C ILE A 121 12.10 -14.63 24.34
N LEU A 122 13.10 -13.94 23.82
CA LEU A 122 13.10 -12.48 23.74
C LEU A 122 11.97 -11.95 22.85
N LEU A 123 11.73 -12.58 21.70
CA LEU A 123 10.63 -12.21 20.82
C LEU A 123 9.28 -12.46 21.50
N TYR A 124 9.11 -13.58 22.16
CA TYR A 124 7.91 -13.88 22.94
C TYR A 124 7.65 -12.83 24.02
N LEU A 125 8.67 -12.49 24.82
CA LEU A 125 8.58 -11.47 25.87
C LEU A 125 8.24 -10.07 25.27
N PHE A 126 8.75 -9.77 24.09
CA PHE A 126 8.38 -8.54 23.38
C PHE A 126 6.90 -8.57 22.99
N LEU A 127 6.42 -9.66 22.43
CA LEU A 127 5.03 -9.80 22.03
C LEU A 127 4.06 -9.74 23.21
N THR A 128 4.40 -10.32 24.36
CA THR A 128 3.56 -10.29 25.58
C THR A 128 3.31 -8.87 26.12
N ARG A 129 4.15 -7.92 25.77
CA ARG A 129 3.95 -6.51 26.14
C ARG A 129 2.98 -5.77 25.24
N HIS A 130 2.72 -6.30 24.04
CA HIS A 130 1.94 -5.62 23.01
C HIS A 130 0.62 -6.29 22.68
N TYR A 131 0.47 -7.56 23.04
CA TYR A 131 -0.70 -8.37 22.71
C TYR A 131 -1.29 -9.03 23.95
N GLU A 132 -2.62 -9.07 24.00
CA GLU A 132 -3.37 -9.70 25.11
C GLU A 132 -3.37 -11.22 24.99
N LYS A 133 -3.38 -11.73 23.76
CA LYS A 133 -3.37 -13.16 23.47
C LYS A 133 -2.25 -13.50 22.50
N ILE A 134 -1.40 -14.46 22.88
CA ILE A 134 -0.31 -14.96 22.05
C ILE A 134 -0.39 -16.47 21.98
N ASP A 135 -0.45 -16.98 20.76
CA ASP A 135 -0.26 -18.41 20.49
C ASP A 135 1.15 -18.61 19.93
N ILE A 136 1.78 -19.73 20.27
CA ILE A 136 3.09 -20.12 19.72
C ILE A 136 2.93 -21.40 18.95
N VAL A 137 3.54 -21.47 17.77
CA VAL A 137 3.60 -22.66 16.92
C VAL A 137 5.04 -23.02 16.69
N PHE A 138 5.43 -24.22 17.11
CA PHE A 138 6.77 -24.74 16.93
C PHE A 138 6.82 -25.67 15.72
N ILE A 139 7.69 -25.35 14.77
CA ILE A 139 7.93 -26.14 13.56
C ILE A 139 9.41 -26.52 13.54
N ARG A 140 9.70 -27.80 13.65
CA ARG A 140 11.03 -28.33 13.37
C ARG A 140 11.11 -28.83 11.94
N HIS A 141 12.26 -28.73 11.35
CA HIS A 141 12.50 -29.26 10.01
C HIS A 141 13.91 -29.84 9.84
N HIS A 142 13.96 -30.83 9.00
CA HIS A 142 15.15 -31.38 8.37
C HIS A 142 14.83 -31.61 6.88
N THR A 143 14.67 -32.82 6.39
CA THR A 143 14.14 -33.11 5.04
C THR A 143 12.62 -32.90 4.96
N GLN A 144 11.92 -33.03 6.09
CA GLN A 144 10.48 -32.80 6.26
C GLN A 144 10.23 -31.88 7.46
N ALA A 145 9.17 -31.13 7.40
CA ALA A 145 8.75 -30.27 8.50
C ALA A 145 7.62 -30.91 9.30
N GLN A 146 7.62 -30.67 10.61
CA GLN A 146 6.59 -31.13 11.51
C GLN A 146 6.30 -30.08 12.59
N GLU A 147 5.02 -29.87 12.89
CA GLU A 147 4.61 -29.15 14.09
C GLU A 147 4.82 -30.05 15.32
N VAL A 148 5.43 -29.50 16.37
CA VAL A 148 5.78 -30.19 17.57
C VAL A 148 5.45 -29.36 18.82
N ASP A 149 5.47 -29.99 19.99
CA ASP A 149 5.44 -29.26 21.25
C ASP A 149 6.80 -28.62 21.57
N GLU A 150 6.85 -27.81 22.62
CA GLU A 150 8.07 -27.13 23.07
C GLU A 150 9.20 -28.12 23.38
N GLN A 151 8.90 -29.27 24.01
CA GLN A 151 9.92 -30.26 24.33
C GLN A 151 10.51 -30.89 23.07
N GLY A 152 9.66 -31.30 22.14
CA GLY A 152 10.09 -31.85 20.84
C GLY A 152 10.86 -30.84 20.00
N PHE A 153 10.58 -29.56 20.15
CA PHE A 153 11.26 -28.49 19.41
C PHE A 153 12.72 -28.30 19.86
N PHE A 154 12.98 -28.26 21.16
CA PHE A 154 14.33 -27.93 21.67
C PHE A 154 15.23 -29.15 21.89
N HIS A 155 14.69 -30.33 22.00
CA HIS A 155 15.46 -31.55 22.36
C HIS A 155 15.62 -32.55 21.22
N SER A 156 15.07 -32.25 20.02
CA SER A 156 15.23 -33.14 18.87
C SER A 156 16.56 -32.92 18.17
N THR A 157 17.22 -34.04 17.84
CA THR A 157 18.35 -34.09 16.90
C THR A 157 18.04 -35.18 15.89
N GLU A 158 18.03 -34.79 14.61
CA GLU A 158 17.81 -35.74 13.53
C GLU A 158 18.99 -35.72 12.56
N THR A 159 19.32 -36.87 12.00
CA THR A 159 20.36 -37.01 10.98
C THR A 159 19.68 -36.98 9.61
N GLY A 160 20.05 -35.99 8.77
CA GLY A 160 19.49 -35.86 7.41
C GLY A 160 19.90 -34.55 6.76
N GLY A 161 19.51 -34.39 5.51
CA GLY A 161 19.71 -33.12 4.78
C GLY A 161 18.66 -32.09 5.18
N THR A 162 18.85 -30.82 4.75
CA THR A 162 17.98 -29.70 5.08
C THR A 162 17.14 -29.27 3.88
N VAL A 163 15.82 -29.29 4.00
CA VAL A 163 14.85 -28.78 3.04
C VAL A 163 14.01 -27.71 3.72
N VAL A 164 14.47 -26.47 3.64
CA VAL A 164 13.85 -25.32 4.32
C VAL A 164 12.43 -25.03 3.81
N SER A 165 12.18 -25.25 2.50
CA SER A 165 10.86 -25.01 1.92
C SER A 165 9.75 -25.84 2.58
N SER A 166 10.08 -27.02 3.15
CA SER A 166 9.10 -27.85 3.85
C SER A 166 8.49 -27.13 5.07
N ALA A 167 9.32 -26.42 5.84
CA ALA A 167 8.87 -25.64 7.00
C ALA A 167 8.00 -24.45 6.58
N LEU A 168 8.38 -23.78 5.49
CA LEU A 168 7.61 -22.63 4.98
C LEU A 168 6.24 -23.06 4.43
N VAL A 169 6.16 -24.20 3.76
CA VAL A 169 4.87 -24.76 3.30
C VAL A 169 3.99 -25.09 4.49
N LEU A 170 4.52 -25.78 5.49
CA LEU A 170 3.77 -26.13 6.70
C LEU A 170 3.31 -24.88 7.46
N MET A 171 4.15 -23.86 7.58
CA MET A 171 3.76 -22.59 8.18
C MET A 171 2.59 -21.94 7.41
N GLU A 172 2.63 -21.90 6.08
CA GLU A 172 1.54 -21.38 5.24
C GLU A 172 0.23 -22.14 5.49
N GLU A 173 0.27 -23.46 5.52
CA GLU A 173 -0.89 -24.31 5.78
C GLU A 173 -1.50 -24.06 7.16
N ILE A 174 -0.68 -23.95 8.19
CA ILE A 174 -1.12 -23.66 9.56
C ILE A 174 -1.73 -22.25 9.64
N ILE A 175 -1.11 -21.24 9.01
CA ILE A 175 -1.66 -19.89 8.97
C ILE A 175 -3.07 -19.92 8.37
N ARG A 176 -3.24 -20.56 7.21
CA ARG A 176 -4.53 -20.64 6.53
C ARG A 176 -5.60 -21.37 7.33
N ALA A 177 -5.20 -22.43 8.03
CA ALA A 177 -6.13 -23.26 8.78
C ALA A 177 -6.57 -22.66 10.12
N ARG A 178 -5.66 -21.97 10.83
CA ARG A 178 -5.88 -21.57 12.23
C ARG A 178 -5.72 -20.07 12.51
N TYR A 179 -4.95 -19.34 11.71
CA TYR A 179 -4.54 -17.97 12.01
C TYR A 179 -4.81 -17.01 10.84
N PRO A 180 -6.09 -16.76 10.49
CA PRO A 180 -6.41 -15.81 9.43
C PRO A 180 -5.86 -14.42 9.74
N SER A 181 -5.22 -13.79 8.74
CA SER A 181 -4.47 -12.54 8.88
C SER A 181 -5.33 -11.31 9.17
N ASP A 182 -6.65 -11.41 9.03
CA ASP A 182 -7.60 -10.38 9.43
C ASP A 182 -7.90 -10.39 10.94
N GLN A 183 -7.57 -11.49 11.65
CA GLN A 183 -7.82 -11.67 13.07
C GLN A 183 -6.54 -11.82 13.90
N TRP A 184 -5.42 -12.18 13.28
CA TRP A 184 -4.17 -12.44 13.95
C TRP A 184 -3.02 -11.64 13.37
N ASN A 185 -2.15 -11.12 14.24
CA ASN A 185 -0.87 -10.58 13.84
C ASN A 185 0.15 -11.72 13.82
N ILE A 186 0.71 -11.98 12.66
CA ILE A 186 1.57 -13.15 12.42
C ILE A 186 3.03 -12.73 12.49
N TYR A 187 3.80 -13.46 13.29
CA TYR A 187 5.24 -13.29 13.47
C TYR A 187 5.96 -14.57 13.11
N GLY A 188 7.00 -14.47 12.32
CA GLY A 188 7.87 -15.59 11.99
C GLY A 188 9.27 -15.40 12.58
N ALA A 189 9.83 -16.45 13.15
CA ALA A 189 11.20 -16.51 13.63
C ALA A 189 11.81 -17.83 13.18
N GLN A 190 12.83 -17.76 12.34
CA GLN A 190 13.50 -18.94 11.79
C GLN A 190 14.94 -18.99 12.28
N ALA A 191 15.38 -20.13 12.74
CA ALA A 191 16.77 -20.41 13.11
C ALA A 191 17.31 -21.58 12.28
N SER A 192 18.47 -21.37 11.65
CA SER A 192 19.16 -22.37 10.82
C SER A 192 20.65 -22.01 10.77
N ASP A 193 21.51 -22.95 10.43
CA ASP A 193 22.94 -22.71 10.17
C ASP A 193 23.24 -22.19 8.75
N GLY A 194 22.20 -21.97 7.95
CA GLY A 194 22.31 -21.48 6.58
C GLY A 194 22.45 -22.58 5.52
N ASP A 195 22.60 -23.84 5.92
CA ASP A 195 22.64 -24.94 4.97
C ASP A 195 21.26 -25.23 4.41
N ASN A 196 21.17 -25.31 3.10
CA ASN A 196 19.98 -25.72 2.37
C ASN A 196 20.36 -26.37 1.05
N TRP A 197 19.58 -27.29 0.56
CA TRP A 197 19.81 -27.88 -0.74
C TRP A 197 19.73 -26.84 -1.86
N HIS A 198 20.73 -26.82 -2.76
CA HIS A 198 20.85 -25.79 -3.80
C HIS A 198 19.58 -25.59 -4.64
N HIS A 199 18.85 -26.67 -4.94
CA HIS A 199 17.62 -26.60 -5.73
C HIS A 199 16.40 -26.13 -4.92
N ASP A 200 16.47 -26.10 -3.58
CA ASP A 200 15.38 -25.68 -2.71
C ASP A 200 15.35 -24.17 -2.47
N SER A 201 16.48 -23.48 -2.60
CA SER A 201 16.60 -22.05 -2.32
C SER A 201 15.67 -21.17 -3.18
N GLY A 202 15.48 -21.54 -4.45
CA GLY A 202 14.55 -20.85 -5.34
C GLY A 202 13.09 -20.97 -4.86
N ARG A 203 12.71 -22.16 -4.43
CA ARG A 203 11.37 -22.45 -3.88
C ARG A 203 11.13 -21.72 -2.54
N CYS A 204 12.14 -21.71 -1.67
CA CYS A 204 12.08 -20.95 -0.41
C CYS A 204 11.81 -19.47 -0.66
N ARG A 205 12.55 -18.87 -1.61
CA ARG A 205 12.39 -17.46 -1.99
C ARG A 205 10.99 -17.17 -2.49
N GLU A 206 10.46 -18.00 -3.38
CA GLU A 206 9.11 -17.85 -3.94
C GLU A 206 8.05 -17.90 -2.84
N ILE A 207 8.12 -18.91 -1.94
CA ILE A 207 7.15 -19.07 -0.86
C ILE A 207 7.25 -17.90 0.12
N LEU A 208 8.44 -17.50 0.53
CA LEU A 208 8.63 -16.37 1.43
C LEU A 208 8.07 -15.09 0.83
N GLN A 209 8.46 -14.74 -0.39
CA GLN A 209 8.07 -13.45 -1.01
C GLN A 209 6.58 -13.36 -1.32
N ASN A 210 5.98 -14.45 -1.83
CA ASN A 210 4.64 -14.40 -2.38
C ASN A 210 3.55 -14.86 -1.39
N LYS A 211 3.91 -15.66 -0.38
CA LYS A 211 2.94 -16.31 0.50
C LYS A 211 3.09 -15.99 1.98
N ILE A 212 4.31 -15.90 2.51
CA ILE A 212 4.56 -15.73 3.94
C ILE A 212 4.71 -14.24 4.31
N LEU A 213 5.66 -13.53 3.70
CA LEU A 213 5.94 -12.14 4.06
C LEU A 213 4.75 -11.20 3.92
N PRO A 214 3.85 -11.34 2.91
CA PRO A 214 2.65 -10.50 2.83
C PRO A 214 1.67 -10.68 3.99
N LEU A 215 1.73 -11.82 4.70
CA LEU A 215 0.88 -12.14 5.84
C LEU A 215 1.52 -11.76 7.17
N CYS A 216 2.86 -11.71 7.23
CA CYS A 216 3.61 -11.47 8.46
C CYS A 216 3.75 -9.97 8.76
N ARG A 217 3.65 -9.62 10.04
CA ARG A 217 4.06 -8.31 10.57
C ARG A 217 5.56 -8.19 10.68
N TYR A 218 6.20 -9.28 10.98
CA TYR A 218 7.65 -9.37 11.12
C TYR A 218 8.10 -10.80 10.85
N TYR A 219 9.24 -10.94 10.18
CA TYR A 219 9.90 -12.22 9.98
C TYR A 219 11.39 -12.05 10.23
N ALA A 220 11.93 -12.82 11.15
CA ALA A 220 13.35 -12.83 11.51
C ALA A 220 14.01 -14.14 11.10
N TYR A 221 15.24 -14.05 10.65
CA TYR A 221 16.13 -15.18 10.41
C TYR A 221 17.36 -15.03 11.30
N VAL A 222 17.71 -16.09 12.02
CA VAL A 222 18.87 -16.17 12.93
C VAL A 222 19.75 -17.31 12.46
N GLN A 223 21.04 -17.01 12.33
CA GLN A 223 22.08 -17.96 11.91
C GLN A 223 23.17 -18.06 12.96
#